data_ff631eca760185bf41c5303e1b3fb477
#
_entry.id   ff631eca760185bf41c5303e1b3fb477
#
_cell.length_a   1.000
_cell.length_b   1.000
_cell.length_c   1.000
_cell.angle_alpha   90.00
_cell.angle_beta   90.00
_cell.angle_gamma   90.00
#
_symmetry.space_group_name_H-M   'P 1'
#
loop_
_entity.id
_entity.type
_entity.pdbx_description
1 polymer ?
#
loop_
_entity_poly.entity_id
_entity_poly.type
_entity_poly.pdbx_seq_one_letter_code
_entity_poly.pdbx_strand_id
1 'polypeptide(L)'
;MQQVPYMKHSLSLLIALFVAGPVFAQNTDLPVPQKSGGMPLMDALAKRSTVREFGSRDLSLRQLSSLLWASFGINRPDGKRTAPSAKNCQETDLYVILKQGAYLYDAKSNQLSLIVKGDLRSLAGTQAFATNAPVTLLFVADFARMEKWTVEEKKEFADIDVGYISQNAYLFCASEGLVTGARASVDRKALGPALKLRQDQRIILAQSVGYPAP
;
A
#
# COMPACT_ATOMS: atom_id res chain seq x y z
N MET A 1 -6.32 68.55 -33.13
CA MET A 1 -5.39 67.70 -32.37
C MET A 1 -6.19 66.85 -31.44
N GLN A 2 -6.50 65.62 -31.82
CA GLN A 2 -7.23 64.67 -30.97
C GLN A 2 -6.23 63.76 -30.26
N GLN A 3 -6.29 63.72 -28.93
CA GLN A 3 -5.45 62.82 -28.12
C GLN A 3 -6.11 61.43 -28.06
N VAL A 4 -5.33 60.38 -28.43
CA VAL A 4 -5.73 58.98 -28.31
C VAL A 4 -5.36 58.47 -26.92
N PRO A 5 -6.29 57.80 -26.17
CA PRO A 5 -5.97 57.29 -24.84
C PRO A 5 -5.14 55.99 -24.95
N TYR A 6 -4.04 55.93 -24.20
CA TYR A 6 -3.18 54.77 -24.05
C TYR A 6 -3.84 53.75 -23.10
N MET A 7 -4.27 52.64 -23.64
CA MET A 7 -4.87 51.52 -22.86
C MET A 7 -3.76 50.61 -22.27
N LYS A 8 -3.54 50.68 -20.98
CA LYS A 8 -2.61 49.78 -20.25
C LYS A 8 -3.24 48.41 -20.14
N HIS A 9 -2.73 47.44 -20.89
CA HIS A 9 -3.07 46.03 -20.68
C HIS A 9 -2.25 45.47 -19.49
N SER A 10 -2.93 45.24 -18.35
CA SER A 10 -2.35 44.48 -17.25
C SER A 10 -2.37 43.00 -17.60
N LEU A 11 -1.20 42.42 -17.87
CA LEU A 11 -1.02 41.01 -18.09
C LEU A 11 -0.95 40.32 -16.71
N SER A 12 -2.08 39.78 -16.23
CA SER A 12 -2.13 38.96 -15.01
C SER A 12 -1.52 37.59 -15.30
N LEU A 13 -0.32 37.35 -14.80
CA LEU A 13 0.36 36.07 -14.86
C LEU A 13 -0.27 35.11 -13.83
N LEU A 14 -1.15 34.22 -14.28
CA LEU A 14 -1.64 33.10 -13.46
C LEU A 14 -0.53 32.06 -13.29
N ILE A 15 0.13 32.05 -12.15
CA ILE A 15 1.04 30.97 -11.77
C ILE A 15 0.20 29.77 -11.32
N ALA A 16 0.03 28.80 -12.20
CA ALA A 16 -0.55 27.51 -11.82
C ALA A 16 0.48 26.75 -10.98
N LEU A 17 0.20 26.62 -9.69
CA LEU A 17 1.01 25.81 -8.78
C LEU A 17 0.75 24.33 -9.11
N PHE A 18 1.63 23.74 -9.91
CA PHE A 18 1.64 22.29 -10.14
C PHE A 18 2.12 21.61 -8.87
N VAL A 19 1.20 21.05 -8.07
CA VAL A 19 1.55 20.12 -7.00
C VAL A 19 1.96 18.82 -7.68
N ALA A 20 3.25 18.64 -7.93
CA ALA A 20 3.77 17.37 -8.41
C ALA A 20 3.61 16.32 -7.30
N GLY A 21 2.77 15.33 -7.54
CA GLY A 21 2.71 14.14 -6.71
C GLY A 21 4.06 13.40 -6.72
N PRO A 22 4.29 12.47 -5.77
CA PRO A 22 5.56 11.77 -5.68
C PRO A 22 5.86 10.99 -6.96
N VAL A 23 7.04 11.23 -7.55
CA VAL A 23 7.50 10.54 -8.76
C VAL A 23 8.18 9.24 -8.35
N PHE A 24 7.48 8.12 -8.54
CA PHE A 24 8.03 6.77 -8.34
C PHE A 24 8.59 6.24 -9.67
N ALA A 25 9.86 6.50 -9.99
CA ALA A 25 10.43 6.12 -11.30
C ALA A 25 11.22 4.81 -11.31
N GLN A 26 11.77 4.38 -10.15
CA GLN A 26 12.60 3.18 -9.96
C GLN A 26 12.48 2.71 -8.49
N ASN A 27 13.55 2.18 -7.90
CA ASN A 27 13.60 1.94 -6.47
C ASN A 27 13.46 3.27 -5.71
N THR A 28 12.59 3.29 -4.71
CA THR A 28 12.26 4.51 -3.97
C THR A 28 12.58 4.30 -2.50
N ASP A 29 13.52 5.11 -1.98
CA ASP A 29 13.76 5.18 -0.54
C ASP A 29 12.54 5.79 0.14
N LEU A 30 12.04 5.11 1.15
CA LEU A 30 10.95 5.61 1.96
C LEU A 30 11.50 6.45 3.13
N PRO A 31 10.84 7.55 3.51
CA PRO A 31 11.19 8.26 4.73
C PRO A 31 11.14 7.33 5.94
N VAL A 32 11.89 7.68 7.00
CA VAL A 32 11.82 6.93 8.27
C VAL A 32 10.36 6.86 8.75
N PRO A 33 9.82 5.64 9.00
CA PRO A 33 8.44 5.48 9.42
C PRO A 33 8.23 6.06 10.83
N GLN A 34 7.04 6.57 11.09
CA GLN A 34 6.63 6.96 12.44
C GLN A 34 6.34 5.69 13.26
N LYS A 35 7.14 5.46 14.30
CA LYS A 35 7.08 4.23 15.13
C LYS A 35 6.42 4.46 16.48
N SER A 36 5.95 5.67 16.75
CA SER A 36 5.34 6.06 18.02
C SER A 36 4.25 7.12 17.79
N GLY A 37 3.36 7.28 18.77
CA GLY A 37 2.21 8.18 18.67
C GLY A 37 1.01 7.46 18.02
N GLY A 38 0.15 8.26 17.37
CA GLY A 38 -1.11 7.78 16.83
C GLY A 38 -2.20 7.71 17.90
N MET A 39 -3.31 7.07 17.55
CA MET A 39 -4.48 6.89 18.43
C MET A 39 -4.19 5.78 19.46
N PRO A 40 -4.67 5.87 20.71
CA PRO A 40 -4.65 4.76 21.65
C PRO A 40 -5.26 3.49 21.04
N LEU A 41 -4.65 2.33 21.34
CA LEU A 41 -5.04 1.05 20.73
C LEU A 41 -6.55 0.75 20.85
N MET A 42 -7.14 0.99 22.02
CA MET A 42 -8.57 0.72 22.23
C MET A 42 -9.46 1.62 21.38
N ASP A 43 -9.06 2.86 21.17
CA ASP A 43 -9.78 3.79 20.29
C ASP A 43 -9.64 3.39 18.82
N ALA A 44 -8.46 2.93 18.41
CA ALA A 44 -8.22 2.42 17.05
C ALA A 44 -9.06 1.15 16.78
N LEU A 45 -9.16 0.23 17.77
CA LEU A 45 -10.03 -0.94 17.69
C LEU A 45 -11.51 -0.55 17.57
N ALA A 46 -11.96 0.44 18.34
CA ALA A 46 -13.34 0.91 18.31
C ALA A 46 -13.70 1.60 16.98
N LYS A 47 -12.72 2.28 16.35
CA LYS A 47 -12.92 3.00 15.06
C LYS A 47 -12.65 2.14 13.82
N ARG A 48 -11.94 1.01 13.96
CA ARG A 48 -11.62 0.13 12.84
C ARG A 48 -12.89 -0.31 12.11
N SER A 49 -12.96 0.00 10.84
CA SER A 49 -14.08 -0.38 9.95
C SER A 49 -13.57 -0.78 8.57
N THR A 50 -14.40 -1.46 7.80
CA THR A 50 -14.15 -1.73 6.39
C THR A 50 -14.89 -0.71 5.55
N VAL A 51 -14.15 0.08 4.77
CA VAL A 51 -14.69 1.11 3.88
C VAL A 51 -14.23 0.81 2.45
N ARG A 52 -15.12 1.05 1.48
CA ARG A 52 -14.91 0.79 0.05
C ARG A 52 -15.09 2.04 -0.81
N GLU A 53 -15.09 3.20 -0.19
CA GLU A 53 -15.16 4.49 -0.86
C GLU A 53 -13.90 5.29 -0.53
N PHE A 54 -13.19 5.73 -1.56
CA PHE A 54 -11.87 6.35 -1.43
C PHE A 54 -11.85 7.69 -2.13
N GLY A 55 -11.29 8.70 -1.46
CA GLY A 55 -10.95 9.97 -2.08
C GLY A 55 -9.77 9.82 -3.04
N SER A 56 -9.63 10.77 -3.96
CA SER A 56 -8.59 10.76 -5.00
C SER A 56 -7.20 11.19 -4.52
N ARG A 57 -7.08 11.66 -3.28
CA ARG A 57 -5.81 12.14 -2.72
C ARG A 57 -4.84 10.97 -2.48
N ASP A 58 -3.62 11.10 -2.99
CA ASP A 58 -2.55 10.14 -2.73
C ASP A 58 -2.04 10.23 -1.28
N LEU A 59 -1.58 9.11 -0.73
CA LEU A 59 -0.84 9.10 0.53
C LEU A 59 0.53 9.77 0.32
N SER A 60 0.98 10.53 1.31
CA SER A 60 2.36 10.99 1.34
C SER A 60 3.31 9.80 1.50
N LEU A 61 4.59 9.95 1.04
CA LEU A 61 5.62 8.91 1.22
C LEU A 61 5.83 8.57 2.71
N ARG A 62 5.69 9.54 3.62
CA ARG A 62 5.79 9.31 5.07
C ARG A 62 4.63 8.43 5.57
N GLN A 63 3.41 8.71 5.16
CA GLN A 63 2.26 7.89 5.53
C GLN A 63 2.36 6.48 4.95
N LEU A 64 2.78 6.36 3.68
CA LEU A 64 3.01 5.06 3.05
C LEU A 64 4.09 4.27 3.79
N SER A 65 5.23 4.89 4.12
CA SER A 65 6.29 4.27 4.91
C SER A 65 5.79 3.77 6.27
N SER A 66 5.02 4.60 6.98
CA SER A 66 4.46 4.25 8.29
C SER A 66 3.43 3.13 8.20
N LEU A 67 2.57 3.14 7.18
CA LEU A 67 1.62 2.08 6.88
C LEU A 67 2.32 0.73 6.64
N LEU A 68 3.35 0.72 5.81
CA LEU A 68 4.11 -0.49 5.46
C LEU A 68 4.85 -1.04 6.68
N TRP A 69 5.48 -0.16 7.45
CA TRP A 69 6.13 -0.55 8.70
C TRP A 69 5.13 -1.09 9.72
N ALA A 70 4.01 -0.41 9.93
CA ALA A 70 2.98 -0.87 10.86
C ALA A 70 2.42 -2.24 10.44
N SER A 71 2.21 -2.44 9.14
CA SER A 71 1.68 -3.70 8.61
C SER A 71 2.65 -4.86 8.81
N PHE A 72 3.90 -4.75 8.32
CA PHE A 72 4.84 -5.86 8.31
C PHE A 72 6.33 -5.40 8.37
N GLY A 73 6.60 -4.29 9.04
CA GLY A 73 7.97 -3.77 9.22
C GLY A 73 8.78 -4.54 10.27
N ILE A 74 10.10 -4.34 10.27
CA ILE A 74 10.99 -4.87 11.30
C ILE A 74 10.92 -3.97 12.52
N ASN A 75 10.57 -4.54 13.68
CA ASN A 75 10.40 -3.79 14.93
C ASN A 75 11.43 -4.16 16.01
N ARG A 76 12.33 -5.11 15.73
CA ARG A 76 13.33 -5.63 16.68
C ARG A 76 14.67 -5.90 15.99
N PRO A 77 15.79 -5.82 16.75
CA PRO A 77 17.14 -6.03 16.18
C PRO A 77 17.35 -7.43 15.58
N ASP A 78 16.62 -8.44 16.05
CA ASP A 78 16.67 -9.82 15.56
C ASP A 78 15.92 -10.04 14.22
N GLY A 79 15.44 -8.97 13.58
CA GLY A 79 14.76 -9.00 12.29
C GLY A 79 13.30 -9.44 12.34
N LYS A 80 12.74 -9.68 13.53
CA LYS A 80 11.32 -10.00 13.66
C LYS A 80 10.45 -8.78 13.38
N ARG A 81 9.18 -9.05 13.05
CA ARG A 81 8.29 -8.06 12.46
C ARG A 81 7.18 -7.60 13.39
N THR A 82 6.47 -6.57 12.98
CA THR A 82 5.27 -6.05 13.67
C THR A 82 4.12 -7.05 13.71
N ALA A 83 4.03 -7.94 12.73
CA ALA A 83 3.11 -9.08 12.75
C ALA A 83 3.90 -10.39 12.95
N PRO A 84 3.34 -11.38 13.66
CA PRO A 84 3.93 -12.71 13.77
C PRO A 84 3.83 -13.46 12.45
N SER A 85 4.60 -14.54 12.31
CA SER A 85 4.38 -15.59 11.31
C SER A 85 4.68 -16.95 11.90
N ALA A 86 4.06 -18.00 11.37
CA ALA A 86 4.25 -19.37 11.84
C ALA A 86 5.73 -19.75 11.83
N LYS A 87 6.28 -20.14 12.98
CA LYS A 87 7.71 -20.43 13.18
C LYS A 87 8.66 -19.33 12.68
N ASN A 88 8.18 -18.08 12.57
CA ASN A 88 8.92 -16.94 12.04
C ASN A 88 9.42 -17.16 10.60
N CYS A 89 8.65 -17.84 9.75
CA CYS A 89 8.99 -18.08 8.34
C CYS A 89 9.04 -16.78 7.54
N GLN A 90 8.27 -15.76 7.95
CA GLN A 90 8.18 -14.46 7.27
C GLN A 90 7.95 -14.62 5.76
N GLU A 91 7.12 -15.58 5.39
CA GLU A 91 6.88 -15.98 4.00
C GLU A 91 6.11 -14.93 3.20
N THR A 92 5.46 -13.98 3.88
CA THR A 92 4.66 -12.96 3.19
C THR A 92 5.54 -11.86 2.60
N ASP A 93 5.45 -11.67 1.30
CA ASP A 93 5.93 -10.48 0.58
C ASP A 93 4.79 -9.45 0.50
N LEU A 94 5.09 -8.20 0.83
CA LEU A 94 4.16 -7.09 0.76
C LEU A 94 4.41 -6.28 -0.50
N TYR A 95 3.54 -6.45 -1.50
CA TYR A 95 3.54 -5.62 -2.70
C TYR A 95 2.66 -4.39 -2.50
N VAL A 96 3.07 -3.29 -3.10
CA VAL A 96 2.36 -2.01 -3.11
C VAL A 96 2.00 -1.67 -4.54
N ILE A 97 0.71 -1.65 -4.85
CA ILE A 97 0.22 -1.30 -6.19
C ILE A 97 -0.32 0.13 -6.14
N LEU A 98 0.31 0.98 -6.92
CA LEU A 98 0.00 2.39 -7.11
C LEU A 98 -0.41 2.63 -8.58
N LYS A 99 -0.91 3.82 -8.88
CA LYS A 99 -1.22 4.22 -10.27
C LYS A 99 0.00 4.13 -11.20
N GLN A 100 1.20 4.36 -10.68
CA GLN A 100 2.45 4.40 -11.45
C GLN A 100 3.08 3.02 -11.66
N GLY A 101 2.76 2.05 -10.82
CA GLY A 101 3.37 0.71 -10.88
C GLY A 101 3.08 -0.17 -9.69
N ALA A 102 3.63 -1.37 -9.75
CA ALA A 102 3.67 -2.32 -8.65
C ALA A 102 5.09 -2.43 -8.09
N TYR A 103 5.19 -2.37 -6.78
CA TYR A 103 6.45 -2.33 -6.03
C TYR A 103 6.48 -3.43 -4.98
N LEU A 104 7.66 -3.95 -4.69
CA LEU A 104 7.90 -4.83 -3.55
C LEU A 104 8.50 -4.01 -2.40
N TYR A 105 7.91 -4.12 -1.20
CA TYR A 105 8.43 -3.49 0.00
C TYR A 105 9.56 -4.30 0.61
N ASP A 106 10.74 -3.71 0.71
CA ASP A 106 11.85 -4.23 1.50
C ASP A 106 11.85 -3.57 2.89
N ALA A 107 11.45 -4.34 3.90
CA ALA A 107 11.41 -3.85 5.28
C ALA A 107 12.81 -3.65 5.90
N LYS A 108 13.86 -4.27 5.36
CA LYS A 108 15.23 -4.15 5.86
C LYS A 108 15.85 -2.81 5.47
N SER A 109 15.70 -2.44 4.21
CA SER A 109 16.21 -1.17 3.69
C SER A 109 15.18 -0.04 3.77
N ASN A 110 13.91 -0.35 4.10
CA ASN A 110 12.77 0.56 4.04
C ASN A 110 12.62 1.20 2.66
N GLN A 111 12.59 0.37 1.63
CA GLN A 111 12.52 0.77 0.22
C GLN A 111 11.35 0.12 -0.50
N LEU A 112 10.92 0.75 -1.58
CA LEU A 112 10.05 0.17 -2.59
C LEU A 112 10.87 -0.15 -3.84
N SER A 113 10.96 -1.43 -4.19
CA SER A 113 11.59 -1.88 -5.43
C SER A 113 10.55 -1.99 -6.54
N LEU A 114 10.73 -1.28 -7.65
CA LEU A 114 9.82 -1.34 -8.78
C LEU A 114 9.88 -2.72 -9.44
N ILE A 115 8.73 -3.38 -9.53
CA ILE A 115 8.56 -4.67 -10.21
C ILE A 115 8.04 -4.46 -11.63
N VAL A 116 6.97 -3.66 -11.76
CA VAL A 116 6.30 -3.39 -13.05
C VAL A 116 5.81 -1.95 -13.08
N LYS A 117 6.03 -1.25 -14.21
CA LYS A 117 5.44 0.07 -14.50
C LYS A 117 4.00 -0.07 -14.99
N GLY A 118 3.17 0.91 -14.68
CA GLY A 118 1.80 1.01 -15.13
C GLY A 118 0.77 0.62 -14.07
N ASP A 119 -0.48 0.98 -14.30
CA ASP A 119 -1.56 0.82 -13.34
C ASP A 119 -2.13 -0.61 -13.36
N LEU A 120 -1.81 -1.39 -12.34
CA LEU A 120 -2.31 -2.75 -12.15
C LEU A 120 -3.46 -2.85 -11.14
N ARG A 121 -4.02 -1.73 -10.68
CA ARG A 121 -5.07 -1.73 -9.63
C ARG A 121 -6.34 -2.46 -10.07
N SER A 122 -6.68 -2.41 -11.37
CA SER A 122 -7.82 -3.15 -11.94
C SER A 122 -7.65 -4.67 -11.88
N LEU A 123 -6.43 -5.19 -11.92
CA LEU A 123 -6.13 -6.61 -11.74
C LEU A 123 -6.11 -7.00 -10.25
N ALA A 124 -5.72 -6.05 -9.38
CA ALA A 124 -5.66 -6.27 -7.94
C ALA A 124 -7.05 -6.25 -7.27
N GLY A 125 -8.11 -5.94 -8.00
CA GLY A 125 -9.48 -6.02 -7.52
C GLY A 125 -10.48 -5.92 -8.66
N THR A 126 -11.39 -6.89 -8.72
CA THR A 126 -12.44 -6.94 -9.75
C THR A 126 -13.63 -6.02 -9.48
N GLN A 127 -13.65 -5.37 -8.30
CA GLN A 127 -14.69 -4.44 -7.89
C GLN A 127 -14.28 -3.00 -8.25
N ALA A 128 -15.20 -2.17 -8.73
CA ALA A 128 -14.91 -0.82 -9.23
C ALA A 128 -14.15 0.06 -8.22
N PHE A 129 -14.46 -0.01 -6.93
CA PHE A 129 -13.77 0.78 -5.91
C PHE A 129 -12.27 0.45 -5.79
N ALA A 130 -11.84 -0.76 -6.20
CA ALA A 130 -10.45 -1.17 -6.10
C ALA A 130 -9.51 -0.34 -6.98
N THR A 131 -10.01 0.15 -8.13
CA THR A 131 -9.26 0.99 -9.05
C THR A 131 -9.18 2.45 -8.59
N ASN A 132 -10.09 2.87 -7.70
CA ASN A 132 -10.13 4.24 -7.20
C ASN A 132 -9.22 4.46 -5.99
N ALA A 133 -8.92 3.40 -5.23
CA ALA A 133 -8.03 3.50 -4.08
C ALA A 133 -6.61 3.93 -4.52
N PRO A 134 -6.01 4.95 -3.88
CA PRO A 134 -4.66 5.40 -4.23
C PRO A 134 -3.58 4.34 -3.97
N VAL A 135 -3.79 3.47 -3.00
CA VAL A 135 -2.87 2.39 -2.63
C VAL A 135 -3.62 1.06 -2.56
N THR A 136 -3.06 0.00 -3.12
CA THR A 136 -3.46 -1.37 -2.82
C THR A 136 -2.25 -2.12 -2.27
N LEU A 137 -2.36 -2.60 -1.03
CA LEU A 137 -1.48 -3.59 -0.46
C LEU A 137 -1.88 -4.96 -1.01
N LEU A 138 -0.90 -5.72 -1.52
CA LEU A 138 -1.12 -7.08 -2.00
C LEU A 138 -0.21 -8.00 -1.21
N PHE A 139 -0.80 -8.99 -0.55
CA PHE A 139 -0.09 -9.95 0.29
C PHE A 139 0.15 -11.22 -0.53
N VAL A 140 1.41 -11.55 -0.73
CA VAL A 140 1.86 -12.69 -1.53
C VAL A 140 2.70 -13.61 -0.64
N ALA A 141 2.27 -14.84 -0.47
CA ALA A 141 3.04 -15.85 0.24
C ALA A 141 4.08 -16.49 -0.69
N ASP A 142 5.31 -16.56 -0.22
CA ASP A 142 6.44 -17.25 -0.85
C ASP A 142 6.66 -18.60 -0.16
N PHE A 143 6.10 -19.65 -0.72
CA PHE A 143 6.15 -20.99 -0.17
C PHE A 143 7.55 -21.64 -0.18
N ALA A 144 8.50 -21.06 -0.90
CA ALA A 144 9.90 -21.48 -0.81
C ALA A 144 10.50 -21.25 0.58
N ARG A 145 10.00 -20.26 1.33
CA ARG A 145 10.42 -20.00 2.73
C ARG A 145 9.84 -20.98 3.75
N MET A 146 8.93 -21.86 3.31
CA MET A 146 8.19 -22.82 4.14
C MET A 146 8.57 -24.27 3.78
N GLU A 147 9.84 -24.59 3.55
CA GLU A 147 10.30 -25.88 3.01
C GLU A 147 9.85 -27.10 3.81
N LYS A 148 9.79 -26.98 5.15
CA LYS A 148 9.50 -28.08 6.08
C LYS A 148 8.02 -28.36 6.32
N TRP A 149 7.15 -27.70 5.53
CA TRP A 149 5.69 -27.75 5.69
C TRP A 149 5.04 -28.50 4.53
N THR A 150 3.94 -29.20 4.78
CA THR A 150 3.07 -29.74 3.73
C THR A 150 2.43 -28.62 2.91
N VAL A 151 1.89 -28.95 1.75
CA VAL A 151 1.21 -27.95 0.90
C VAL A 151 -0.01 -27.36 1.60
N GLU A 152 -0.74 -28.18 2.35
CA GLU A 152 -1.91 -27.79 3.14
C GLU A 152 -1.52 -26.84 4.26
N GLU A 153 -0.51 -27.16 5.06
CA GLU A 153 -0.01 -26.32 6.13
C GLU A 153 0.52 -24.97 5.59
N LYS A 154 1.24 -24.97 4.47
CA LYS A 154 1.69 -23.72 3.81
C LYS A 154 0.53 -22.79 3.50
N LYS A 155 -0.56 -23.33 2.97
CA LYS A 155 -1.76 -22.55 2.64
C LYS A 155 -2.44 -22.02 3.89
N GLU A 156 -2.64 -22.88 4.88
CA GLU A 156 -3.32 -22.55 6.13
C GLU A 156 -2.58 -21.46 6.91
N PHE A 157 -1.28 -21.63 7.15
CA PHE A 157 -0.50 -20.67 7.91
C PHE A 157 -0.30 -19.36 7.17
N ALA A 158 -0.09 -19.38 5.84
CA ALA A 158 0.01 -18.14 5.09
C ALA A 158 -1.31 -17.34 5.10
N ASP A 159 -2.46 -18.00 5.04
CA ASP A 159 -3.76 -17.33 5.14
C ASP A 159 -3.97 -16.71 6.54
N ILE A 160 -3.54 -17.40 7.62
CA ILE A 160 -3.56 -16.89 9.01
C ILE A 160 -2.60 -15.71 9.18
N ASP A 161 -1.35 -15.86 8.75
CA ASP A 161 -0.30 -14.86 8.94
C ASP A 161 -0.62 -13.56 8.20
N VAL A 162 -1.17 -13.64 6.98
CA VAL A 162 -1.69 -12.47 6.25
C VAL A 162 -2.83 -11.79 7.00
N GLY A 163 -3.66 -12.54 7.72
CA GLY A 163 -4.71 -11.96 8.58
C GLY A 163 -4.12 -11.02 9.65
N TYR A 164 -3.01 -11.38 10.31
CA TYR A 164 -2.33 -10.53 11.28
C TYR A 164 -1.76 -9.26 10.61
N ILE A 165 -1.13 -9.41 9.45
CA ILE A 165 -0.55 -8.28 8.70
C ILE A 165 -1.64 -7.32 8.25
N SER A 166 -2.73 -7.84 7.69
CA SER A 166 -3.89 -7.07 7.23
C SER A 166 -4.57 -6.32 8.38
N GLN A 167 -4.69 -6.94 9.56
CA GLN A 167 -5.26 -6.29 10.73
C GLN A 167 -4.39 -5.13 11.22
N ASN A 168 -3.07 -5.25 11.20
CA ASN A 168 -2.17 -4.13 11.51
C ASN A 168 -2.42 -2.94 10.57
N ALA A 169 -2.60 -3.18 9.27
CA ALA A 169 -2.96 -2.14 8.31
C ALA A 169 -4.30 -1.49 8.63
N TYR A 170 -5.31 -2.27 9.05
CA TYR A 170 -6.61 -1.73 9.49
C TYR A 170 -6.47 -0.80 10.70
N LEU A 171 -5.73 -1.23 11.72
CA LEU A 171 -5.52 -0.43 12.95
C LEU A 171 -4.74 0.85 12.67
N PHE A 172 -3.69 0.76 11.82
CA PHE A 172 -2.96 1.93 11.38
C PHE A 172 -3.88 2.93 10.66
N CYS A 173 -4.69 2.45 9.71
CA CYS A 173 -5.63 3.31 8.99
C CYS A 173 -6.64 3.99 9.93
N ALA A 174 -7.21 3.24 10.89
CA ALA A 174 -8.11 3.79 11.89
C ALA A 174 -7.44 4.88 12.73
N SER A 175 -6.16 4.68 13.11
CA SER A 175 -5.37 5.64 13.88
C SER A 175 -5.05 6.93 13.11
N GLU A 176 -4.81 6.82 11.80
CA GLU A 176 -4.34 7.94 10.97
C GLU A 176 -5.47 8.64 10.17
N GLY A 177 -6.74 8.28 10.44
CA GLY A 177 -7.88 8.85 9.72
C GLY A 177 -7.94 8.43 8.25
N LEU A 178 -7.31 7.30 7.92
CA LEU A 178 -7.40 6.64 6.62
C LEU A 178 -8.54 5.62 6.62
N VAL A 179 -9.01 5.27 5.44
CA VAL A 179 -9.99 4.20 5.23
C VAL A 179 -9.37 3.04 4.47
N THR A 180 -9.86 1.83 4.76
CA THR A 180 -9.29 0.61 4.17
C THR A 180 -10.32 -0.51 4.06
N GLY A 181 -10.10 -1.40 3.09
CA GLY A 181 -10.93 -2.59 2.90
C GLY A 181 -10.15 -3.75 2.30
N ALA A 182 -10.06 -4.85 3.05
CA ALA A 182 -9.49 -6.10 2.55
C ALA A 182 -10.47 -6.85 1.64
N ARG A 183 -9.95 -7.60 0.66
CA ARG A 183 -10.73 -8.38 -0.29
C ARG A 183 -9.95 -9.57 -0.84
N ALA A 184 -10.67 -10.67 -1.08
CA ALA A 184 -10.14 -11.84 -1.77
C ALA A 184 -10.43 -11.81 -3.29
N SER A 185 -11.27 -10.90 -3.78
CA SER A 185 -11.62 -10.73 -5.19
C SER A 185 -10.46 -10.05 -5.95
N VAL A 186 -9.50 -10.85 -6.39
CA VAL A 186 -8.30 -10.48 -7.16
C VAL A 186 -8.26 -11.34 -8.41
N ASP A 187 -7.94 -10.78 -9.55
CA ASP A 187 -7.65 -11.56 -10.76
C ASP A 187 -6.25 -12.17 -10.67
N ARG A 188 -6.15 -13.27 -9.93
CA ARG A 188 -4.86 -13.95 -9.69
C ARG A 188 -4.24 -14.48 -10.96
N LYS A 189 -5.07 -14.84 -11.97
CA LYS A 189 -4.60 -15.39 -13.25
C LYS A 189 -3.90 -14.33 -14.10
N ALA A 190 -4.41 -13.10 -14.09
CA ALA A 190 -3.79 -11.99 -14.82
C ALA A 190 -2.70 -11.29 -13.97
N LEU A 191 -2.94 -11.09 -12.68
CA LEU A 191 -2.02 -10.32 -11.82
C LEU A 191 -0.73 -11.08 -11.51
N GLY A 192 -0.78 -12.42 -11.30
CA GLY A 192 0.41 -13.22 -11.02
C GLY A 192 1.49 -13.08 -12.09
N PRO A 193 1.21 -13.38 -13.37
CA PRO A 193 2.15 -13.16 -14.46
C PRO A 193 2.57 -11.69 -14.63
N ALA A 194 1.65 -10.74 -14.48
CA ALA A 194 1.97 -9.31 -14.56
C ALA A 194 2.99 -8.87 -13.51
N LEU A 195 2.94 -9.43 -12.30
CA LEU A 195 3.92 -9.23 -11.23
C LEU A 195 5.15 -10.14 -11.35
N LYS A 196 5.22 -11.01 -12.35
CA LYS A 196 6.29 -11.99 -12.55
C LYS A 196 6.46 -12.92 -11.35
N LEU A 197 5.35 -13.28 -10.70
CA LEU A 197 5.38 -14.20 -9.56
C LEU A 197 5.86 -15.57 -10.00
N ARG A 198 6.66 -16.21 -9.15
CA ARG A 198 7.09 -17.59 -9.31
C ARG A 198 5.94 -18.56 -9.03
N GLN A 199 6.10 -19.80 -9.44
CA GLN A 199 5.08 -20.86 -9.29
C GLN A 199 4.79 -21.19 -7.81
N ASP A 200 5.78 -20.99 -6.93
CA ASP A 200 5.71 -21.18 -5.49
C ASP A 200 5.25 -19.93 -4.73
N GLN A 201 4.87 -18.85 -5.41
CA GLN A 201 4.29 -17.67 -4.83
C GLN A 201 2.77 -17.62 -5.04
N ARG A 202 2.03 -17.33 -3.97
CA ARG A 202 0.56 -17.29 -3.98
C ARG A 202 0.04 -15.94 -3.50
N ILE A 203 -0.79 -15.29 -4.32
CA ILE A 203 -1.55 -14.12 -3.89
C ILE A 203 -2.63 -14.56 -2.90
N ILE A 204 -2.55 -14.08 -1.67
CA ILE A 204 -3.49 -14.41 -0.58
C ILE A 204 -4.65 -13.41 -0.60
N LEU A 205 -4.34 -12.12 -0.40
CA LEU A 205 -5.31 -11.06 -0.13
C LEU A 205 -4.85 -9.76 -0.77
N ALA A 206 -5.78 -8.87 -1.08
CA ALA A 206 -5.51 -7.47 -1.38
C ALA A 206 -6.24 -6.56 -0.38
N GLN A 207 -5.67 -5.40 -0.07
CA GLN A 207 -6.27 -4.41 0.82
C GLN A 207 -6.08 -3.01 0.25
N SER A 208 -7.18 -2.36 -0.09
CA SER A 208 -7.18 -0.97 -0.54
C SER A 208 -7.04 -0.03 0.63
N VAL A 209 -6.25 1.04 0.46
CA VAL A 209 -6.04 2.10 1.46
C VAL A 209 -6.11 3.46 0.78
N GLY A 210 -6.74 4.42 1.42
CA GLY A 210 -6.85 5.79 0.96
C GLY A 210 -7.42 6.72 2.01
N TYR A 211 -7.66 7.97 1.63
CA TYR A 211 -8.45 8.88 2.44
C TYR A 211 -9.94 8.59 2.24
N PRO A 212 -10.82 8.94 3.21
CA PRO A 212 -12.26 8.87 3.01
C PRO A 212 -12.67 9.71 1.79
N ALA A 213 -13.70 9.28 1.09
CA ALA A 213 -14.37 10.11 0.10
C ALA A 213 -14.98 11.36 0.78
N PRO A 214 -15.15 12.46 0.04
CA PRO A 214 -15.79 13.69 0.54
C PRO A 214 -17.21 13.45 1.02
#